data_f692b949ffbfae1eb3509134cf70f2ef
#
_entry.id   f692b949ffbfae1eb3509134cf70f2ef
#
_cell.length_a   1.000
_cell.length_b   1.000
_cell.length_c   1.000
_cell.angle_alpha   90.00
_cell.angle_beta   90.00
_cell.angle_gamma   90.00
#
_symmetry.space_group_name_H-M   'P 1'
#
loop_
_entity.id
_entity.type
_entity.pdbx_description
1 polymer ?
#
loop_
_entity_poly.entity_id
_entity_poly.type
_entity_poly.pdbx_seq_one_letter_code
_entity_poly.pdbx_strand_id
1 'polypeptide(L)'
;MFPDAFTERCAAPALVARGFHHAFLDVGNTFGSPAAVAKLARFHDELVRRGLSPRPALIGISRGSLYAHRFAADHPDKVSVIYGDAGVCDIRSWPGGVVAGRKGKGSAGDWAEVKKLYGFADDAAALAWTGNPVDTLAPLAKAGVALIHVVGDADDVVPPEENGLVVAERYRALGGTVVVIHKPGIGHHPHGLDDPTPVVEFVIRHASLE
;
A
#
# COMPACT_ATOMS: atom_id res chain seq x y z
N MET A 1 -14.52 -2.01 -5.99
CA MET A 1 -14.42 -1.52 -4.60
C MET A 1 -14.18 -2.75 -3.75
N PHE A 2 -13.13 -2.76 -2.96
CA PHE A 2 -13.07 -3.71 -1.86
C PHE A 2 -13.99 -3.16 -0.77
N PRO A 3 -15.14 -3.79 -0.49
CA PRO A 3 -16.08 -3.30 0.51
C PRO A 3 -15.42 -3.14 1.89
N ASP A 4 -14.34 -3.90 2.14
CA ASP A 4 -13.59 -3.91 3.41
C ASP A 4 -12.73 -2.66 3.63
N ALA A 5 -12.47 -1.85 2.59
CA ALA A 5 -11.69 -0.62 2.72
C ALA A 5 -12.47 0.56 3.33
N PHE A 6 -13.80 0.50 3.28
CA PHE A 6 -14.68 1.53 3.85
C PHE A 6 -15.55 0.93 4.96
N THR A 7 -14.90 0.45 6.00
CA THR A 7 -15.53 -0.08 7.21
C THR A 7 -15.13 0.77 8.42
N GLU A 8 -15.87 0.66 9.52
CA GLU A 8 -15.55 1.38 10.76
C GLU A 8 -14.16 1.03 11.31
N ARG A 9 -13.68 -0.19 11.05
CA ARG A 9 -12.33 -0.63 11.44
C ARG A 9 -11.21 0.05 10.65
N CYS A 10 -11.52 0.56 9.45
CA CYS A 10 -10.59 1.32 8.62
C CYS A 10 -10.76 2.82 8.87
N ALA A 11 -9.70 3.59 8.73
CA ALA A 11 -9.70 5.02 9.06
C ALA A 11 -10.63 5.86 8.16
N ALA A 12 -11.02 5.38 6.98
CA ALA A 12 -11.72 6.17 5.98
C ALA A 12 -13.06 6.77 6.48
N PRO A 13 -13.99 6.04 7.11
CA PRO A 13 -15.23 6.63 7.62
C PRO A 13 -14.98 7.73 8.67
N ALA A 14 -14.04 7.51 9.58
CA ALA A 14 -13.70 8.45 10.61
C ALA A 14 -13.01 9.72 10.07
N LEU A 15 -12.22 9.60 9.00
CA LEU A 15 -11.64 10.74 8.28
C LEU A 15 -12.72 11.54 7.55
N VAL A 16 -13.66 10.86 6.87
CA VAL A 16 -14.80 11.53 6.22
C VAL A 16 -15.63 12.31 7.22
N ALA A 17 -15.90 11.75 8.41
CA ALA A 17 -16.59 12.46 9.49
C ALA A 17 -15.83 13.70 9.99
N ARG A 18 -14.53 13.82 9.69
CA ARG A 18 -13.68 14.98 10.01
C ARG A 18 -13.45 15.92 8.82
N GLY A 19 -14.24 15.80 7.76
CA GLY A 19 -14.22 16.70 6.60
C GLY A 19 -13.28 16.27 5.48
N PHE A 20 -12.65 15.10 5.56
CA PHE A 20 -11.89 14.55 4.42
C PHE A 20 -12.84 14.06 3.33
N HIS A 21 -12.38 14.11 2.09
CA HIS A 21 -13.04 13.45 0.97
C HIS A 21 -12.46 12.05 0.75
N HIS A 22 -13.33 11.08 0.47
CA HIS A 22 -12.90 9.75 0.07
C HIS A 22 -13.14 9.56 -1.43
N ALA A 23 -12.10 9.17 -2.14
CA ALA A 23 -12.14 8.92 -3.58
C ALA A 23 -11.62 7.50 -3.87
N PHE A 24 -12.25 6.84 -4.84
CA PHE A 24 -11.89 5.50 -5.29
C PHE A 24 -12.01 5.39 -6.80
N LEU A 25 -11.01 4.75 -7.42
CA LEU A 25 -11.05 4.38 -8.83
C LEU A 25 -10.88 2.86 -8.94
N ASP A 26 -11.83 2.19 -9.57
CA ASP A 26 -11.67 0.78 -9.91
C ASP A 26 -10.77 0.65 -11.14
N VAL A 27 -9.58 0.13 -10.94
CA VAL A 27 -8.61 -0.17 -12.01
C VAL A 27 -8.52 -1.67 -12.31
N GLY A 28 -9.43 -2.46 -11.72
CA GLY A 28 -9.44 -3.91 -11.80
C GLY A 28 -8.33 -4.56 -10.96
N ASN A 29 -8.22 -5.89 -11.09
CA ASN A 29 -7.17 -6.66 -10.40
C ASN A 29 -5.85 -6.57 -11.19
N THR A 30 -5.15 -5.44 -11.09
CA THR A 30 -3.98 -5.09 -11.90
C THR A 30 -2.68 -4.98 -11.11
N PHE A 31 -2.68 -5.37 -9.82
CA PHE A 31 -1.50 -5.48 -8.93
C PHE A 31 -0.58 -4.25 -8.93
N GLY A 32 -1.11 -3.04 -9.14
CA GLY A 32 -0.28 -1.83 -9.21
C GLY A 32 0.63 -1.78 -10.43
N SER A 33 0.24 -2.44 -11.53
CA SER A 33 1.00 -2.43 -12.79
C SER A 33 1.20 -1.01 -13.33
N PRO A 34 2.19 -0.78 -14.21
CA PRO A 34 2.43 0.55 -14.78
C PRO A 34 1.17 1.16 -15.43
N ALA A 35 0.35 0.35 -16.09
CA ALA A 35 -0.90 0.80 -16.68
C ALA A 35 -1.93 1.24 -15.61
N ALA A 36 -1.98 0.56 -14.46
CA ALA A 36 -2.83 0.94 -13.34
C ALA A 36 -2.36 2.26 -12.71
N VAL A 37 -1.04 2.41 -12.48
CA VAL A 37 -0.44 3.64 -11.94
C VAL A 37 -0.74 4.82 -12.86
N ALA A 38 -0.63 4.66 -14.18
CA ALA A 38 -0.97 5.71 -15.14
C ALA A 38 -2.47 6.11 -15.09
N LYS A 39 -3.38 5.16 -14.83
CA LYS A 39 -4.81 5.48 -14.62
C LYS A 39 -5.03 6.25 -13.31
N LEU A 40 -4.36 5.82 -12.23
CA LEU A 40 -4.42 6.51 -10.93
C LEU A 40 -3.86 7.94 -11.03
N ALA A 41 -2.78 8.16 -11.78
CA ALA A 41 -2.22 9.50 -12.00
C ALA A 41 -3.24 10.43 -12.68
N ARG A 42 -3.90 9.97 -13.74
CA ARG A 42 -4.96 10.75 -14.40
C ARG A 42 -6.15 11.01 -13.47
N PHE A 43 -6.52 10.04 -12.64
CA PHE A 43 -7.59 10.21 -11.66
C PHE A 43 -7.20 11.25 -10.59
N HIS A 44 -5.97 11.20 -10.09
CA HIS A 44 -5.43 12.20 -9.17
C HIS A 44 -5.53 13.60 -9.79
N ASP A 45 -5.04 13.79 -11.02
CA ASP A 45 -5.04 15.09 -11.68
C ASP A 45 -6.47 15.63 -11.89
N GLU A 46 -7.45 14.74 -12.15
CA GLU A 46 -8.86 15.10 -12.20
C GLU A 46 -9.40 15.56 -10.85
N LEU A 47 -9.04 14.88 -9.75
CA LEU A 47 -9.46 15.26 -8.40
C LEU A 47 -8.87 16.63 -8.00
N VAL A 48 -7.60 16.87 -8.29
CA VAL A 48 -6.94 18.16 -8.06
C VAL A 48 -7.63 19.28 -8.87
N ARG A 49 -7.99 19.02 -10.13
CA ARG A 49 -8.72 19.97 -10.96
C ARG A 49 -10.11 20.29 -10.39
N ARG A 50 -10.69 19.40 -9.60
CA ARG A 50 -11.95 19.61 -8.85
C ARG A 50 -11.76 20.31 -7.50
N GLY A 51 -10.54 20.71 -7.18
CA GLY A 51 -10.24 21.45 -5.95
C GLY A 51 -9.89 20.57 -4.74
N LEU A 52 -9.62 19.26 -4.94
CA LEU A 52 -9.12 18.42 -3.87
C LEU A 52 -7.60 18.57 -3.69
N SER A 53 -7.10 18.19 -2.52
CA SER A 53 -5.67 18.29 -2.18
C SER A 53 -4.78 17.62 -3.24
N PRO A 54 -3.68 18.29 -3.67
CA PRO A 54 -2.70 17.69 -4.57
C PRO A 54 -1.86 16.59 -3.87
N ARG A 55 -1.93 16.49 -2.56
CA ARG A 55 -1.18 15.49 -1.77
C ARG A 55 -2.10 14.68 -0.87
N PRO A 56 -2.96 13.81 -1.43
CA PRO A 56 -3.86 12.96 -0.66
C PRO A 56 -3.10 11.95 0.21
N ALA A 57 -3.78 11.45 1.23
CA ALA A 57 -3.42 10.19 1.89
C ALA A 57 -3.94 9.01 1.06
N LEU A 58 -3.11 8.00 0.86
CA LEU A 58 -3.46 6.77 0.16
C LEU A 58 -3.75 5.65 1.15
N ILE A 59 -4.82 4.89 0.94
CA ILE A 59 -5.17 3.70 1.73
C ILE A 59 -4.95 2.47 0.88
N GLY A 60 -4.04 1.60 1.31
CA GLY A 60 -3.71 0.34 0.66
C GLY A 60 -3.95 -0.86 1.55
N ILE A 61 -5.06 -1.58 1.37
CA ILE A 61 -5.37 -2.80 2.11
C ILE A 61 -4.93 -4.01 1.29
N SER A 62 -4.19 -4.94 1.92
CA SER A 62 -3.72 -6.16 1.27
C SER A 62 -2.98 -5.83 -0.04
N ARG A 63 -3.40 -6.37 -1.18
CA ARG A 63 -2.85 -6.03 -2.51
C ARG A 63 -2.98 -4.54 -2.88
N GLY A 64 -3.86 -3.79 -2.20
CA GLY A 64 -4.01 -2.34 -2.37
C GLY A 64 -2.72 -1.56 -2.05
N SER A 65 -1.86 -2.12 -1.20
CA SER A 65 -0.56 -1.51 -0.90
C SER A 65 0.38 -1.46 -2.12
N LEU A 66 0.30 -2.42 -3.04
CA LEU A 66 1.05 -2.35 -4.30
C LEU A 66 0.70 -1.10 -5.09
N TYR A 67 -0.60 -0.78 -5.20
CA TYR A 67 -1.06 0.40 -5.92
C TYR A 67 -0.62 1.70 -5.25
N ALA A 68 -0.80 1.79 -3.93
CA ALA A 68 -0.45 2.99 -3.16
C ALA A 68 1.06 3.29 -3.23
N HIS A 69 1.90 2.30 -2.96
CA HIS A 69 3.35 2.48 -2.97
C HIS A 69 3.91 2.66 -4.38
N ARG A 70 3.39 1.93 -5.37
CA ARG A 70 3.82 2.10 -6.76
C ARG A 70 3.47 3.49 -7.29
N PHE A 71 2.25 3.97 -7.00
CA PHE A 71 1.87 5.34 -7.34
C PHE A 71 2.79 6.36 -6.64
N ALA A 72 3.06 6.19 -5.34
CA ALA A 72 3.92 7.09 -4.60
C ALA A 72 5.39 7.04 -5.07
N ALA A 73 5.90 5.88 -5.51
CA ALA A 73 7.24 5.76 -6.04
C ALA A 73 7.42 6.53 -7.36
N ASP A 74 6.41 6.49 -8.23
CA ASP A 74 6.43 7.20 -9.52
C ASP A 74 6.03 8.69 -9.37
N HIS A 75 5.27 9.05 -8.32
CA HIS A 75 4.74 10.39 -8.08
C HIS A 75 4.85 10.80 -6.60
N PRO A 76 6.06 10.84 -6.02
CA PRO A 76 6.24 11.04 -4.58
C PRO A 76 5.80 12.44 -4.10
N ASP A 77 5.81 13.42 -4.96
CA ASP A 77 5.32 14.78 -4.73
C ASP A 77 3.79 14.88 -4.63
N LYS A 78 3.07 13.86 -5.12
CA LYS A 78 1.61 13.79 -5.13
C LYS A 78 1.02 13.01 -3.94
N VAL A 79 1.80 12.70 -2.90
CA VAL A 79 1.36 11.88 -1.77
C VAL A 79 1.82 12.49 -0.45
N SER A 80 0.93 12.57 0.53
CA SER A 80 1.28 12.99 1.90
C SER A 80 1.50 11.79 2.82
N VAL A 81 0.60 10.82 2.77
CA VAL A 81 0.58 9.66 3.68
C VAL A 81 0.27 8.38 2.91
N ILE A 82 0.86 7.26 3.32
CA ILE A 82 0.37 5.93 2.94
C ILE A 82 -0.03 5.19 4.22
N TYR A 83 -1.29 4.78 4.30
CA TYR A 83 -1.79 3.80 5.25
C TYR A 83 -1.85 2.43 4.58
N GLY A 84 -0.99 1.52 5.02
CA GLY A 84 -0.96 0.12 4.60
C GLY A 84 -1.56 -0.79 5.67
N ASP A 85 -2.48 -1.68 5.29
CA ASP A 85 -3.07 -2.66 6.21
C ASP A 85 -2.90 -4.07 5.65
N ALA A 86 -2.18 -4.95 6.38
CA ALA A 86 -1.79 -6.28 5.91
C ALA A 86 -1.25 -6.24 4.46
N GLY A 87 -0.44 -5.20 4.18
CA GLY A 87 -0.15 -4.75 2.83
C GLY A 87 0.89 -5.58 2.10
N VAL A 88 0.59 -5.94 0.85
CA VAL A 88 1.57 -6.53 -0.07
C VAL A 88 2.57 -5.46 -0.48
N CYS A 89 3.84 -5.67 -0.11
CA CYS A 89 4.94 -4.77 -0.42
C CYS A 89 6.05 -5.46 -1.24
N ASP A 90 5.94 -6.76 -1.46
CA ASP A 90 6.85 -7.55 -2.28
C ASP A 90 6.05 -8.61 -3.05
N ILE A 91 6.04 -8.53 -4.40
CA ILE A 91 5.35 -9.54 -5.23
C ILE A 91 5.95 -10.94 -5.08
N ARG A 92 7.18 -11.05 -4.61
CA ARG A 92 7.86 -12.33 -4.34
C ARG A 92 7.29 -13.02 -3.09
N SER A 93 6.82 -12.25 -2.10
CA SER A 93 6.11 -12.78 -0.94
C SER A 93 4.67 -13.16 -1.31
N TRP A 94 3.94 -12.22 -1.91
CA TRP A 94 2.62 -12.49 -2.47
C TRP A 94 2.43 -11.67 -3.76
N PRO A 95 2.00 -12.27 -4.86
CA PRO A 95 1.52 -13.65 -5.02
C PRO A 95 2.61 -14.71 -5.26
N GLY A 96 3.91 -14.38 -5.28
CA GLY A 96 5.00 -15.29 -5.61
C GLY A 96 5.15 -16.46 -4.64
N GLY A 97 5.10 -16.19 -3.34
CA GLY A 97 5.11 -17.21 -2.29
C GLY A 97 6.15 -18.32 -2.49
N VAL A 98 5.69 -19.56 -2.58
CA VAL A 98 6.53 -20.75 -2.71
C VAL A 98 7.42 -20.71 -3.96
N VAL A 99 6.96 -20.14 -5.08
CA VAL A 99 7.78 -19.98 -6.31
C VAL A 99 9.04 -19.14 -6.04
N ALA A 100 8.91 -18.15 -5.16
CA ALA A 100 10.01 -17.28 -4.75
C ALA A 100 10.81 -17.83 -3.56
N GLY A 101 10.45 -18.97 -2.99
CA GLY A 101 11.04 -19.50 -1.76
C GLY A 101 10.74 -18.63 -0.53
N ARG A 102 9.56 -17.99 -0.50
CA ARG A 102 9.10 -17.11 0.57
C ARG A 102 8.09 -17.81 1.48
N LYS A 103 7.83 -17.22 2.66
CA LYS A 103 6.87 -17.73 3.63
C LYS A 103 5.41 -17.45 3.24
N GLY A 104 5.16 -16.36 2.49
CA GLY A 104 3.82 -16.02 2.03
C GLY A 104 3.19 -17.17 1.25
N LYS A 105 1.89 -17.39 1.45
CA LYS A 105 1.16 -18.52 0.82
C LYS A 105 1.24 -18.53 -0.70
N GLY A 106 1.30 -17.33 -1.29
CA GLY A 106 1.29 -17.17 -2.72
C GLY A 106 -0.06 -17.54 -3.37
N SER A 107 -0.11 -17.32 -4.68
CA SER A 107 -1.26 -17.65 -5.52
C SER A 107 -0.77 -17.86 -6.94
N ALA A 108 -0.82 -19.09 -7.44
CA ALA A 108 -0.32 -19.42 -8.78
C ALA A 108 -1.05 -18.64 -9.88
N GLY A 109 -2.37 -18.46 -9.75
CA GLY A 109 -3.17 -17.70 -10.70
C GLY A 109 -2.81 -16.21 -10.71
N ASP A 110 -2.72 -15.61 -9.51
CA ASP A 110 -2.32 -14.20 -9.37
C ASP A 110 -0.87 -13.97 -9.79
N TRP A 111 0.03 -14.94 -9.56
CA TRP A 111 1.41 -14.87 -10.02
C TRP A 111 1.53 -14.87 -11.55
N ALA A 112 0.75 -15.72 -12.21
CA ALA A 112 0.67 -15.72 -13.68
C ALA A 112 0.12 -14.38 -14.21
N GLU A 113 -0.90 -13.83 -13.56
CA GLU A 113 -1.49 -12.54 -13.96
C GLU A 113 -0.52 -11.37 -13.72
N VAL A 114 0.23 -11.36 -12.60
CA VAL A 114 1.30 -10.37 -12.37
C VAL A 114 2.32 -10.41 -13.50
N LYS A 115 2.83 -11.60 -13.88
CA LYS A 115 3.80 -11.70 -14.97
C LYS A 115 3.27 -11.12 -16.27
N LYS A 116 2.04 -11.44 -16.62
CA LYS A 116 1.38 -10.89 -17.80
C LYS A 116 1.21 -9.38 -17.76
N LEU A 117 0.72 -8.83 -16.65
CA LEU A 117 0.46 -7.39 -16.49
C LEU A 117 1.72 -6.53 -16.47
N TYR A 118 2.81 -7.07 -15.95
CA TYR A 118 4.11 -6.40 -15.91
C TYR A 118 4.99 -6.71 -17.13
N GLY A 119 4.60 -7.66 -17.97
CA GLY A 119 5.36 -8.07 -19.15
C GLY A 119 6.61 -8.89 -18.81
N PHE A 120 6.62 -9.59 -17.67
CA PHE A 120 7.72 -10.48 -17.32
C PHE A 120 7.70 -11.73 -18.21
N ALA A 121 8.85 -12.05 -18.80
CA ALA A 121 8.98 -13.20 -19.70
C ALA A 121 8.78 -14.53 -18.98
N ASP A 122 9.26 -14.63 -17.74
CA ASP A 122 9.27 -15.84 -16.93
C ASP A 122 9.33 -15.52 -15.43
N ASP A 123 9.42 -16.55 -14.59
CA ASP A 123 9.56 -16.42 -13.14
C ASP A 123 10.89 -15.74 -12.76
N ALA A 124 11.97 -16.02 -13.47
CA ALA A 124 13.27 -15.43 -13.15
C ALA A 124 13.25 -13.91 -13.35
N ALA A 125 12.65 -13.43 -14.42
CA ALA A 125 12.46 -12.00 -14.68
C ALA A 125 11.59 -11.34 -13.59
N ALA A 126 10.51 -11.99 -13.17
CA ALA A 126 9.62 -11.47 -12.11
C ALA A 126 10.33 -11.46 -10.75
N LEU A 127 11.10 -12.49 -10.42
CA LEU A 127 11.86 -12.58 -9.16
C LEU A 127 13.00 -11.58 -9.08
N ALA A 128 13.63 -11.25 -10.23
CA ALA A 128 14.70 -10.26 -10.32
C ALA A 128 14.20 -8.80 -10.32
N TRP A 129 12.88 -8.58 -10.39
CA TRP A 129 12.34 -7.23 -10.46
C TRP A 129 12.54 -6.43 -9.15
N THR A 130 13.10 -5.23 -9.29
CA THR A 130 13.47 -4.34 -8.18
C THR A 130 12.49 -3.17 -7.98
N GLY A 131 11.34 -3.21 -8.64
CA GLY A 131 10.31 -2.17 -8.51
C GLY A 131 9.28 -2.45 -7.41
N ASN A 132 9.53 -3.41 -6.50
CA ASN A 132 8.64 -3.66 -5.37
C ASN A 132 8.61 -2.48 -4.40
N PRO A 133 7.52 -2.26 -3.69
CA PRO A 133 7.47 -1.27 -2.59
C PRO A 133 8.67 -1.35 -1.64
N VAL A 134 9.10 -2.54 -1.24
CA VAL A 134 10.28 -2.73 -0.38
C VAL A 134 11.59 -2.23 -1.00
N ASP A 135 11.66 -2.10 -2.33
CA ASP A 135 12.87 -1.74 -3.07
C ASP A 135 12.85 -0.27 -3.54
N THR A 136 11.70 0.43 -3.50
CA THR A 136 11.51 1.76 -4.11
C THR A 136 11.16 2.87 -3.12
N LEU A 137 11.71 2.83 -1.91
CA LEU A 137 11.36 3.72 -0.81
C LEU A 137 12.08 5.08 -0.83
N ALA A 138 13.24 5.19 -1.47
CA ALA A 138 14.06 6.40 -1.42
C ALA A 138 13.35 7.66 -1.97
N PRO A 139 12.61 7.61 -3.09
CA PRO A 139 11.85 8.77 -3.55
C PRO A 139 10.80 9.24 -2.54
N LEU A 140 10.11 8.32 -1.86
CA LEU A 140 9.11 8.62 -0.85
C LEU A 140 9.73 9.32 0.36
N ALA A 141 10.86 8.80 0.86
CA ALA A 141 11.58 9.39 1.99
C ALA A 141 12.06 10.80 1.66
N LYS A 142 12.63 11.01 0.47
CA LYS A 142 13.07 12.32 0.00
C LYS A 142 11.92 13.34 -0.11
N ALA A 143 10.70 12.88 -0.49
CA ALA A 143 9.52 13.72 -0.60
C ALA A 143 8.79 13.92 0.75
N GLY A 144 9.23 13.27 1.82
CA GLY A 144 8.63 13.38 3.15
C GLY A 144 7.27 12.69 3.27
N VAL A 145 7.01 11.65 2.46
CA VAL A 145 5.77 10.87 2.59
C VAL A 145 5.76 10.13 3.92
N ALA A 146 4.72 10.29 4.74
CA ALA A 146 4.63 9.58 6.01
C ALA A 146 3.96 8.20 5.82
N LEU A 147 4.50 7.15 6.45
CA LEU A 147 3.98 5.79 6.35
C LEU A 147 3.40 5.32 7.68
N ILE A 148 2.23 4.67 7.63
CA ILE A 148 1.69 3.91 8.75
C ILE A 148 1.24 2.54 8.26
N HIS A 149 1.75 1.48 8.90
CA HIS A 149 1.40 0.10 8.58
C HIS A 149 0.69 -0.54 9.78
N VAL A 150 -0.44 -1.19 9.51
CA VAL A 150 -1.11 -2.10 10.45
C VAL A 150 -0.82 -3.52 9.99
N VAL A 151 -0.26 -4.34 10.87
CA VAL A 151 0.19 -5.70 10.54
C VAL A 151 -0.37 -6.72 11.52
N GLY A 152 -0.82 -7.85 11.01
CA GLY A 152 -1.18 -9.01 11.81
C GLY A 152 0.06 -9.87 12.06
N ASP A 153 0.40 -10.12 13.34
CA ASP A 153 1.64 -10.84 13.67
C ASP A 153 1.59 -12.33 13.29
N ALA A 154 0.40 -12.87 13.04
CA ALA A 154 0.19 -14.25 12.57
C ALA A 154 -0.27 -14.30 11.10
N ASP A 155 -0.01 -13.27 10.31
CA ASP A 155 -0.37 -13.23 8.89
C ASP A 155 0.54 -14.16 8.07
N ASP A 156 0.00 -15.29 7.63
CA ASP A 156 0.67 -16.29 6.81
C ASP A 156 0.36 -16.14 5.31
N VAL A 157 -0.53 -15.23 4.95
CA VAL A 157 -0.87 -14.89 3.56
C VAL A 157 0.10 -13.83 3.04
N VAL A 158 0.25 -12.74 3.80
CA VAL A 158 1.16 -11.63 3.53
C VAL A 158 2.04 -11.40 4.77
N PRO A 159 3.03 -12.26 5.02
CA PRO A 159 3.85 -12.20 6.22
C PRO A 159 4.46 -10.81 6.43
N PRO A 160 4.26 -10.19 7.60
CA PRO A 160 4.76 -8.83 7.83
C PRO A 160 6.28 -8.72 7.72
N GLU A 161 7.02 -9.77 8.11
CA GLU A 161 8.47 -9.84 8.02
C GLU A 161 9.02 -9.90 6.59
N GLU A 162 8.16 -10.07 5.59
CA GLU A 162 8.50 -10.01 4.17
C GLU A 162 7.93 -8.76 3.48
N ASN A 163 7.07 -8.01 4.17
CA ASN A 163 6.30 -6.90 3.62
C ASN A 163 6.40 -5.64 4.49
N GLY A 164 5.38 -5.35 5.29
CA GLY A 164 5.27 -4.08 6.04
C GLY A 164 6.44 -3.82 7.01
N LEU A 165 6.99 -4.84 7.66
CA LEU A 165 8.14 -4.68 8.55
C LEU A 165 9.43 -4.37 7.78
N VAL A 166 9.63 -4.99 6.61
CA VAL A 166 10.77 -4.66 5.73
C VAL A 166 10.67 -3.23 5.23
N VAL A 167 9.47 -2.80 4.81
CA VAL A 167 9.24 -1.39 4.45
C VAL A 167 9.61 -0.48 5.62
N ALA A 168 9.11 -0.75 6.81
CA ALA A 168 9.35 0.09 7.97
C ALA A 168 10.83 0.17 8.36
N GLU A 169 11.54 -0.95 8.36
CA GLU A 169 12.98 -1.00 8.64
C GLU A 169 13.77 -0.15 7.63
N ARG A 170 13.58 -0.42 6.34
CA ARG A 170 14.29 0.28 5.27
C ARG A 170 13.94 1.77 5.23
N TYR A 171 12.68 2.10 5.48
CA TYR A 171 12.22 3.49 5.46
C TYR A 171 12.81 4.32 6.60
N ARG A 172 12.92 3.74 7.81
CA ARG A 172 13.64 4.38 8.93
C ARG A 172 15.11 4.61 8.62
N ALA A 173 15.77 3.63 7.98
CA ALA A 173 17.16 3.76 7.56
C ALA A 173 17.39 4.91 6.56
N LEU A 174 16.36 5.25 5.78
CA LEU A 174 16.34 6.41 4.87
C LEU A 174 15.96 7.73 5.55
N GLY A 175 15.74 7.74 6.86
CA GLY A 175 15.27 8.91 7.62
C GLY A 175 13.78 9.22 7.44
N GLY A 176 13.00 8.33 6.84
CA GLY A 176 11.56 8.50 6.61
C GLY A 176 10.73 8.29 7.88
N THR A 177 9.61 9.00 7.97
CA THR A 177 8.63 8.84 9.06
C THR A 177 7.79 7.60 8.83
N VAL A 178 7.88 6.62 9.74
CA VAL A 178 7.06 5.41 9.67
C VAL A 178 6.64 4.91 11.05
N VAL A 179 5.36 4.54 11.16
CA VAL A 179 4.76 3.89 12.33
C VAL A 179 4.29 2.50 11.92
N VAL A 180 4.47 1.52 12.81
CA VAL A 180 3.89 0.18 12.66
C VAL A 180 3.01 -0.09 13.87
N ILE A 181 1.78 -0.53 13.61
CA ILE A 181 0.83 -0.99 14.62
C ILE A 181 0.68 -2.50 14.45
N HIS A 182 1.05 -3.23 15.50
CA HIS A 182 0.95 -4.67 15.53
C HIS A 182 -0.43 -5.12 16.04
N LYS A 183 -0.96 -6.19 15.46
CA LYS A 183 -2.15 -6.91 15.93
C LYS A 183 -1.73 -8.31 16.41
N PRO A 184 -1.42 -8.48 17.71
CA PRO A 184 -0.91 -9.74 18.23
C PRO A 184 -1.88 -10.91 17.98
N GLY A 185 -1.36 -12.01 17.42
CA GLY A 185 -2.13 -13.22 17.14
C GLY A 185 -3.14 -13.13 16.00
N ILE A 186 -3.26 -11.98 15.33
CA ILE A 186 -4.17 -11.80 14.20
C ILE A 186 -3.44 -12.17 12.90
N GLY A 187 -4.14 -12.92 12.03
CA GLY A 187 -3.68 -13.24 10.68
C GLY A 187 -3.97 -12.14 9.67
N HIS A 188 -4.20 -12.56 8.40
CA HIS A 188 -4.50 -11.61 7.32
C HIS A 188 -5.81 -10.85 7.51
N HIS A 189 -6.78 -11.45 8.17
CA HIS A 189 -8.08 -10.88 8.50
C HIS A 189 -8.32 -10.93 10.02
N PRO A 190 -9.16 -10.02 10.55
CA PRO A 190 -9.81 -8.90 9.88
C PRO A 190 -8.85 -7.73 9.64
N HIS A 191 -9.10 -6.96 8.57
CA HIS A 191 -8.40 -5.69 8.31
C HIS A 191 -8.83 -4.60 9.28
N GLY A 192 -8.01 -3.53 9.37
CA GLY A 192 -8.27 -2.40 10.26
C GLY A 192 -7.98 -2.71 11.73
N LEU A 193 -8.37 -1.78 12.56
CA LEU A 193 -8.25 -1.81 14.01
C LEU A 193 -9.65 -1.76 14.65
N ASP A 194 -9.83 -2.33 15.83
CA ASP A 194 -11.07 -2.15 16.60
C ASP A 194 -11.29 -0.67 16.96
N ASP A 195 -10.21 0.04 17.26
CA ASP A 195 -10.15 1.48 17.36
C ASP A 195 -9.23 2.05 16.27
N PRO A 196 -9.74 2.67 15.20
CA PRO A 196 -8.93 3.23 14.12
C PRO A 196 -8.30 4.60 14.50
N THR A 197 -8.54 5.13 15.67
CA THR A 197 -8.06 6.47 16.12
C THR A 197 -6.56 6.67 15.87
N PRO A 198 -5.64 5.73 16.17
CA PRO A 198 -4.21 5.95 15.92
C PRO A 198 -3.88 6.20 14.45
N VAL A 199 -4.57 5.50 13.53
CA VAL A 199 -4.40 5.72 12.08
C VAL A 199 -4.98 7.05 11.65
N VAL A 200 -6.16 7.39 12.15
CA VAL A 200 -6.85 8.67 11.87
C VAL A 200 -6.00 9.85 12.29
N GLU A 201 -5.49 9.84 13.53
CA GLU A 201 -4.64 10.91 14.06
C GLU A 201 -3.31 11.03 13.30
N PHE A 202 -2.73 9.89 12.89
CA PHE A 202 -1.53 9.89 12.07
C PHE A 202 -1.79 10.55 10.72
N VAL A 203 -2.88 10.19 10.05
CA VAL A 203 -3.27 10.79 8.76
C VAL A 203 -3.51 12.29 8.92
N ILE A 204 -4.27 12.73 9.92
CA ILE A 204 -4.53 14.15 10.16
C ILE A 204 -3.24 14.93 10.39
N ARG A 205 -2.31 14.37 11.17
CA ARG A 205 -1.03 15.02 11.49
C ARG A 205 -0.14 15.22 10.29
N HIS A 206 -0.17 14.29 9.33
CA HIS A 206 0.75 14.25 8.19
C HIS A 206 0.09 14.57 6.86
N ALA A 207 -1.25 14.59 6.77
CA ALA A 207 -1.94 15.10 5.60
C ALA A 207 -1.76 16.62 5.57
N SER A 208 -1.15 17.14 4.50
CA SER A 208 -1.05 18.59 4.31
C SER A 208 -2.45 19.17 4.16
N LEU A 209 -2.90 19.92 5.16
CA LEU A 209 -4.09 20.76 5.11
C LEU A 209 -3.65 22.15 4.59
N GLU A 210 -3.18 22.22 3.34
CA GLU A 210 -2.96 23.49 2.63
C GLU A 210 -4.03 23.71 1.59
#